data_164a5f6fcbbe6b724298f389a00f99ed
#
_entry.id   164a5f6fcbbe6b724298f389a00f99ed
#
_cell.length_a   1.000
_cell.length_b   1.000
_cell.length_c   1.000
_cell.angle_alpha   90.00
_cell.angle_beta   90.00
_cell.angle_gamma   90.00
#
_symmetry.space_group_name_H-M   'P 1'
#
loop_
_entity.id
_entity.type
_entity.pdbx_description
1 polymer ?
#
loop_
_entity_poly.entity_id
_entity_poly.type
_entity_poly.pdbx_seq_one_letter_code
_entity_poly.pdbx_strand_id
1 'polypeptide(L)'
;YDFLKKLFSLLGEMEPLNLKWPSRRGKIEGSLYGSGEEAYKKAWNVCLKACPELELWTEQLMVYFVFTYFCGSVYNENPYGKLKMALASVLIIQDMALERFMEQGSLDVKAMADTAHTYSREVEHSDENRLLLEERLTKDPRFGLRDFLGAML
;
A
#
# COMPACT_ATOMS: atom_id res chain seq x y z
N TYR A 1 7.74 4.66 -9.50
CA TYR A 1 7.50 5.88 -8.75
C TYR A 1 6.14 6.52 -9.10
N ASP A 2 5.91 6.95 -10.33
CA ASP A 2 4.65 7.61 -10.74
C ASP A 2 3.41 6.71 -10.55
N PHE A 3 3.55 5.42 -10.79
CA PHE A 3 2.51 4.44 -10.52
C PHE A 3 2.18 4.37 -9.03
N LEU A 4 3.18 4.27 -8.16
CA LEU A 4 3.01 4.21 -6.70
C LEU A 4 2.40 5.49 -6.14
N LYS A 5 2.84 6.65 -6.65
CA LYS A 5 2.24 7.94 -6.29
C LYS A 5 0.75 8.00 -6.64
N LYS A 6 0.36 7.54 -7.84
CA LYS A 6 -1.05 7.46 -8.25
C LYS A 6 -1.83 6.46 -7.39
N LEU A 7 -1.23 5.30 -7.09
CA LEU A 7 -1.84 4.29 -6.25
C LEU A 7 -2.10 4.83 -4.84
N PHE A 8 -1.11 5.47 -4.23
CA PHE A 8 -1.25 6.06 -2.90
C PHE A 8 -2.30 7.18 -2.87
N SER A 9 -2.41 7.97 -3.94
CA SER A 9 -3.41 9.05 -4.03
C SER A 9 -4.85 8.56 -3.99
N LEU A 10 -5.14 7.30 -4.35
CA LEU A 10 -6.48 6.70 -4.22
C LEU A 10 -6.99 6.72 -2.78
N LEU A 11 -6.10 6.65 -1.79
CA LEU A 11 -6.49 6.75 -0.38
C LEU A 11 -7.15 8.09 -0.05
N GLY A 12 -6.95 9.12 -0.87
CA GLY A 12 -7.58 10.42 -0.73
C GLY A 12 -9.02 10.48 -1.22
N GLU A 13 -9.45 9.49 -2.01
CA GLU A 13 -10.83 9.36 -2.48
C GLU A 13 -11.72 8.63 -1.47
N MET A 14 -11.12 7.99 -0.46
CA MET A 14 -11.81 7.19 0.55
C MET A 14 -12.33 8.03 1.71
N GLU A 15 -13.42 7.59 2.31
CA GLU A 15 -13.92 8.18 3.55
C GLU A 15 -12.97 7.85 4.72
N PRO A 16 -12.45 8.86 5.43
CA PRO A 16 -11.56 8.61 6.56
C PRO A 16 -12.34 8.05 7.75
N LEU A 17 -11.95 6.89 8.26
CA LEU A 17 -12.52 6.33 9.50
C LEU A 17 -11.91 6.98 10.74
N ASN A 18 -10.67 7.45 10.64
CA ASN A 18 -10.01 8.22 11.68
C ASN A 18 -9.87 9.67 11.23
N LEU A 19 -10.35 10.60 12.05
CA LEU A 19 -10.30 12.06 11.78
C LEU A 19 -8.88 12.60 11.55
N LYS A 20 -7.86 11.93 12.07
CA LYS A 20 -6.44 12.30 11.88
C LYS A 20 -5.85 11.71 10.58
N TRP A 21 -6.55 10.78 9.94
CA TRP A 21 -6.03 10.08 8.76
C TRP A 21 -5.73 11.02 7.59
N PRO A 22 -6.59 11.98 7.20
CA PRO A 22 -6.29 12.87 6.08
C PRO A 22 -4.97 13.65 6.26
N SER A 23 -4.72 14.14 7.47
CA SER A 23 -3.47 14.83 7.80
C SER A 23 -2.27 13.89 7.76
N ARG A 24 -2.40 12.69 8.33
CA ARG A 24 -1.35 11.65 8.32
C ARG A 24 -1.03 11.21 6.88
N ARG A 25 -2.05 10.93 6.08
CA ARG A 25 -1.91 10.56 4.67
C ARG A 25 -1.18 11.66 3.88
N GLY A 26 -1.59 12.91 4.02
CA GLY A 26 -0.93 14.05 3.35
C GLY A 26 0.54 14.19 3.75
N LYS A 27 0.88 13.94 5.01
CA LYS A 27 2.27 13.93 5.49
C LYS A 27 3.08 12.82 4.81
N ILE A 28 2.55 11.59 4.76
CA ILE A 28 3.19 10.45 4.10
C ILE A 28 3.43 10.76 2.62
N GLU A 29 2.38 11.23 1.93
CA GLU A 29 2.45 11.58 0.50
C GLU A 29 3.50 12.66 0.21
N GLY A 30 3.52 13.71 1.03
CA GLY A 30 4.52 14.79 0.92
C GLY A 30 5.95 14.31 1.19
N SER A 31 6.14 13.46 2.19
CA SER A 31 7.44 12.90 2.56
C SER A 31 8.00 11.98 1.46
N LEU A 32 7.18 11.08 0.93
CA LEU A 32 7.61 10.09 -0.06
C LEU A 32 7.76 10.68 -1.47
N TYR A 33 6.80 11.53 -1.87
CA TYR A 33 6.69 11.94 -3.27
C TYR A 33 7.01 13.42 -3.51
N GLY A 34 7.22 14.21 -2.44
CA GLY A 34 7.52 15.63 -2.54
C GLY A 34 8.93 15.94 -3.02
N SER A 35 9.89 15.05 -2.75
CA SER A 35 11.31 15.24 -3.09
C SER A 35 11.75 14.60 -4.42
N GLY A 36 10.81 13.97 -5.14
CA GLY A 36 11.05 13.36 -6.46
C GLY A 36 11.56 11.92 -6.42
N GLU A 37 11.63 11.33 -7.61
CA GLU A 37 11.89 9.90 -7.79
C GLU A 37 13.25 9.44 -7.26
N GLU A 38 14.30 10.24 -7.49
CA GLU A 38 15.65 9.87 -7.04
C GLU A 38 15.77 9.82 -5.52
N ALA A 39 15.12 10.76 -4.82
CA ALA A 39 15.08 10.76 -3.36
C ALA A 39 14.29 9.54 -2.82
N TYR A 40 13.18 9.20 -3.46
CA TYR A 40 12.39 8.02 -3.15
C TYR A 40 13.20 6.73 -3.31
N LYS A 41 13.86 6.54 -4.45
CA LYS A 41 14.73 5.37 -4.71
C LYS A 41 15.87 5.27 -3.71
N LYS A 42 16.50 6.41 -3.38
CA LYS A 42 17.56 6.46 -2.37
C LYS A 42 17.06 6.02 -0.99
N ALA A 43 15.88 6.49 -0.58
CA ALA A 43 15.28 6.10 0.69
C ALA A 43 15.01 4.59 0.74
N TRP A 44 14.47 4.02 -0.34
CA TRP A 44 14.28 2.56 -0.45
C TRP A 44 15.59 1.79 -0.33
N ASN A 45 16.62 2.20 -1.05
CA ASN A 45 17.94 1.54 -0.97
C ASN A 45 18.53 1.56 0.44
N VAL A 46 18.33 2.65 1.18
CA VAL A 46 18.79 2.74 2.58
C VAL A 46 17.93 1.83 3.48
N CYS A 47 16.61 1.86 3.31
CA CYS A 47 15.68 1.06 4.10
C CYS A 47 15.95 -0.45 3.94
N LEU A 48 16.07 -0.95 2.70
CA LEU A 48 16.32 -2.36 2.41
C LEU A 48 17.67 -2.85 2.99
N LYS A 49 18.69 -2.01 2.97
CA LYS A 49 19.98 -2.34 3.60
C LYS A 49 19.92 -2.38 5.13
N ALA A 50 19.11 -1.52 5.72
CA ALA A 50 18.98 -1.41 7.17
C ALA A 50 18.00 -2.45 7.76
N CYS A 51 17.07 -2.93 6.94
CA CYS A 51 16.01 -3.85 7.35
C CYS A 51 15.85 -5.00 6.33
N PRO A 52 16.75 -5.99 6.33
CA PRO A 52 16.69 -7.14 5.41
C PRO A 52 15.43 -8.01 5.62
N GLU A 53 14.83 -7.99 6.81
CA GLU A 53 13.60 -8.72 7.12
C GLU A 53 12.36 -8.14 6.43
N LEU A 54 12.45 -6.94 5.86
CA LEU A 54 11.32 -6.28 5.18
C LEU A 54 10.79 -7.12 4.01
N GLU A 55 11.65 -7.84 3.30
CA GLU A 55 11.24 -8.75 2.23
C GLU A 55 10.35 -9.87 2.76
N LEU A 56 10.75 -10.50 3.87
CA LEU A 56 9.97 -11.55 4.51
C LEU A 56 8.61 -11.03 5.00
N TRP A 57 8.58 -9.85 5.63
CA TRP A 57 7.32 -9.28 6.11
C TRP A 57 6.39 -8.91 4.94
N THR A 58 6.95 -8.43 3.84
CA THR A 58 6.21 -8.15 2.60
C THR A 58 5.60 -9.43 2.02
N GLU A 59 6.37 -10.52 1.97
CA GLU A 59 5.88 -11.83 1.53
C GLU A 59 4.70 -12.31 2.40
N GLN A 60 4.83 -12.21 3.72
CA GLN A 60 3.75 -12.58 4.66
C GLN A 60 2.49 -11.75 4.45
N LEU A 61 2.63 -10.44 4.24
CA LEU A 61 1.50 -9.57 3.91
C LEU A 61 0.87 -9.95 2.57
N MET A 62 1.67 -10.28 1.56
CA MET A 62 1.16 -10.72 0.26
C MET A 62 0.33 -12.00 0.40
N VAL A 63 0.84 -12.99 1.12
CA VAL A 63 0.10 -14.23 1.41
C VAL A 63 -1.22 -13.91 2.10
N TYR A 64 -1.20 -13.07 3.14
CA TYR A 64 -2.41 -12.66 3.86
C TYR A 64 -3.45 -12.02 2.93
N PHE A 65 -3.06 -11.02 2.15
CA PHE A 65 -4.00 -10.29 1.28
C PHE A 65 -4.51 -11.14 0.12
N VAL A 66 -3.66 -11.98 -0.48
CA VAL A 66 -4.10 -12.93 -1.52
C VAL A 66 -5.17 -13.85 -0.94
N PHE A 67 -4.94 -14.47 0.21
CA PHE A 67 -5.94 -15.33 0.85
C PHE A 67 -7.22 -14.56 1.19
N THR A 68 -7.09 -13.38 1.80
CA THR A 68 -8.23 -12.58 2.24
C THR A 68 -9.13 -12.15 1.09
N TYR A 69 -8.54 -11.66 -0.01
CA TYR A 69 -9.32 -11.12 -1.12
C TYR A 69 -9.69 -12.18 -2.15
N PHE A 70 -8.82 -13.12 -2.45
CA PHE A 70 -9.05 -14.10 -3.51
C PHE A 70 -10.20 -15.06 -3.19
N CYS A 71 -10.38 -15.43 -1.93
CA CYS A 71 -11.53 -16.20 -1.50
C CYS A 71 -12.88 -15.51 -1.81
N GLY A 72 -12.89 -14.17 -1.84
CA GLY A 72 -14.07 -13.39 -2.22
C GLY A 72 -14.36 -13.37 -3.72
N SER A 73 -13.41 -13.76 -4.58
CA SER A 73 -13.59 -13.79 -6.04
C SER A 73 -14.65 -14.79 -6.51
N VAL A 74 -14.93 -15.81 -5.69
CA VAL A 74 -15.97 -16.81 -5.95
C VAL A 74 -17.37 -16.18 -5.98
N TYR A 75 -17.54 -15.05 -5.27
CA TYR A 75 -18.85 -14.40 -5.13
C TYR A 75 -19.11 -13.30 -6.16
N ASN A 76 -18.07 -12.65 -6.65
CA ASN A 76 -18.22 -11.49 -7.55
C ASN A 76 -17.55 -11.65 -8.91
N GLU A 77 -17.02 -12.83 -9.22
CA GLU A 77 -16.42 -13.18 -10.52
C GLU A 77 -15.32 -12.22 -10.99
N ASN A 78 -14.65 -11.51 -10.05
CA ASN A 78 -13.59 -10.54 -10.36
C ASN A 78 -12.21 -10.94 -9.78
N PRO A 79 -11.60 -12.05 -10.23
CA PRO A 79 -10.32 -12.49 -9.69
C PRO A 79 -9.17 -11.49 -9.95
N TYR A 80 -9.19 -10.81 -11.10
CA TYR A 80 -8.19 -9.78 -11.42
C TYR A 80 -8.28 -8.56 -10.49
N GLY A 81 -9.48 -8.11 -10.18
CA GLY A 81 -9.69 -7.02 -9.23
C GLY A 81 -9.20 -7.41 -7.83
N LYS A 82 -9.49 -8.63 -7.39
CA LYS A 82 -9.02 -9.14 -6.10
C LYS A 82 -7.50 -9.26 -6.02
N LEU A 83 -6.86 -9.73 -7.09
CA LEU A 83 -5.40 -9.78 -7.17
C LEU A 83 -4.80 -8.36 -7.10
N LYS A 84 -5.33 -7.41 -7.88
CA LYS A 84 -4.88 -6.01 -7.84
C LYS A 84 -5.07 -5.40 -6.46
N MET A 85 -6.15 -5.71 -5.75
CA MET A 85 -6.34 -5.27 -4.37
C MET A 85 -5.26 -5.79 -3.44
N ALA A 86 -4.91 -7.08 -3.52
CA ALA A 86 -3.83 -7.65 -2.72
C ALA A 86 -2.50 -6.95 -2.99
N LEU A 87 -2.14 -6.79 -4.26
CA LEU A 87 -0.91 -6.09 -4.69
C LEU A 87 -0.90 -4.62 -4.23
N ALA A 88 -2.02 -3.92 -4.41
CA ALA A 88 -2.17 -2.52 -3.98
C ALA A 88 -1.99 -2.36 -2.47
N SER A 89 -2.61 -3.24 -1.69
CA SER A 89 -2.50 -3.22 -0.22
C SER A 89 -1.06 -3.36 0.25
N VAL A 90 -0.34 -4.32 -0.32
CA VAL A 90 1.08 -4.53 0.03
C VAL A 90 1.93 -3.32 -0.35
N LEU A 91 1.80 -2.80 -1.57
CA LEU A 91 2.58 -1.64 -2.03
C LEU A 91 2.31 -0.39 -1.20
N ILE A 92 1.05 -0.13 -0.84
CA ILE A 92 0.69 1.01 0.03
C ILE A 92 1.28 0.84 1.42
N ILE A 93 1.21 -0.37 2.01
CA ILE A 93 1.79 -0.63 3.33
C ILE A 93 3.32 -0.50 3.29
N GLN A 94 3.97 -0.95 2.22
CA GLN A 94 5.40 -0.75 2.03
C GLN A 94 5.78 0.73 1.99
N ASP A 95 5.05 1.56 1.27
CA ASP A 95 5.27 3.00 1.23
C ASP A 95 5.07 3.65 2.60
N MET A 96 4.02 3.26 3.33
CA MET A 96 3.80 3.72 4.70
C MET A 96 4.94 3.28 5.64
N ALA A 97 5.47 2.08 5.46
CA ALA A 97 6.59 1.57 6.23
C ALA A 97 7.89 2.30 5.89
N LEU A 98 8.13 2.62 4.61
CA LEU A 98 9.26 3.43 4.18
C LEU A 98 9.24 4.82 4.83
N GLU A 99 8.09 5.49 4.82
CA GLU A 99 7.96 6.80 5.47
C GLU A 99 8.25 6.71 6.96
N ARG A 100 7.75 5.66 7.62
CA ARG A 100 8.03 5.44 9.04
C ARG A 100 9.52 5.19 9.30
N PHE A 101 10.18 4.43 8.43
CA PHE A 101 11.63 4.27 8.48
C PHE A 101 12.37 5.60 8.30
N MET A 102 11.94 6.44 7.37
CA MET A 102 12.54 7.77 7.16
C MET A 102 12.40 8.68 8.39
N GLU A 103 11.26 8.58 9.12
CA GLU A 103 11.05 9.35 10.36
C GLU A 103 11.87 8.82 11.55
N GLN A 104 11.98 7.51 11.71
CA GLN A 104 12.51 6.88 12.92
C GLN A 104 13.94 6.37 12.77
N GLY A 105 14.44 6.26 11.55
CA GLY A 105 15.76 5.69 11.23
C GLY A 105 15.84 4.17 11.38
N SER A 106 14.76 3.50 11.76
CA SER A 106 14.67 2.04 11.91
C SER A 106 13.26 1.54 11.68
N LEU A 107 13.15 0.26 11.33
CA LEU A 107 11.88 -0.43 11.16
C LEU A 107 12.02 -1.83 11.79
N ASP A 108 11.17 -2.14 12.75
CA ASP A 108 11.06 -3.48 13.35
C ASP A 108 9.72 -4.14 13.01
N VAL A 109 9.56 -5.40 13.37
CA VAL A 109 8.33 -6.16 13.09
C VAL A 109 7.10 -5.51 13.73
N LYS A 110 7.25 -4.90 14.91
CA LYS A 110 6.14 -4.21 15.57
C LYS A 110 5.74 -2.97 14.78
N ALA A 111 6.70 -2.17 14.33
CA ALA A 111 6.46 -0.99 13.50
C ALA A 111 5.78 -1.37 12.17
N MET A 112 6.21 -2.47 11.55
CA MET A 112 5.57 -3.00 10.33
C MET A 112 4.13 -3.45 10.60
N ALA A 113 3.88 -4.20 11.67
CA ALA A 113 2.55 -4.64 12.06
C ALA A 113 1.61 -3.45 12.38
N ASP A 114 2.08 -2.44 13.11
CA ASP A 114 1.32 -1.22 13.41
C ASP A 114 0.98 -0.45 12.10
N THR A 115 1.88 -0.46 11.13
CA THR A 115 1.65 0.16 9.81
C THR A 115 0.58 -0.58 9.03
N ALA A 116 0.68 -1.90 8.93
CA ALA A 116 -0.32 -2.75 8.30
C ALA A 116 -1.70 -2.61 8.97
N HIS A 117 -1.74 -2.56 10.30
CA HIS A 117 -2.96 -2.34 11.07
C HIS A 117 -3.58 -0.96 10.79
N THR A 118 -2.76 0.08 10.65
CA THR A 118 -3.25 1.42 10.28
C THR A 118 -3.93 1.39 8.91
N TYR A 119 -3.31 0.77 7.91
CA TYR A 119 -3.92 0.56 6.59
C TYR A 119 -5.23 -0.22 6.68
N SER A 120 -5.22 -1.35 7.37
CA SER A 120 -6.39 -2.22 7.52
C SER A 120 -7.59 -1.46 8.13
N ARG A 121 -7.35 -0.65 9.15
CA ARG A 121 -8.41 0.16 9.77
C ARG A 121 -9.04 1.17 8.83
N GLU A 122 -8.27 1.78 7.93
CA GLU A 122 -8.78 2.80 7.01
C GLU A 122 -9.41 2.21 5.75
N VAL A 123 -8.96 1.04 5.31
CA VAL A 123 -9.38 0.43 4.04
C VAL A 123 -10.24 -0.81 4.26
N GLU A 124 -9.74 -1.81 5.01
CA GLU A 124 -10.40 -3.11 5.09
C GLU A 124 -11.62 -3.11 6.02
N HIS A 125 -11.63 -2.26 7.05
CA HIS A 125 -12.75 -2.17 8.00
C HIS A 125 -13.91 -1.31 7.48
N SER A 126 -13.81 -0.74 6.28
CA SER A 126 -14.89 -0.07 5.59
C SER A 126 -15.23 -0.80 4.30
N ASP A 127 -16.42 -1.35 4.22
CA ASP A 127 -16.92 -1.98 3.00
C ASP A 127 -16.95 -0.99 1.83
N GLU A 128 -17.29 0.27 2.10
CA GLU A 128 -17.35 1.34 1.11
C GLU A 128 -15.96 1.67 0.55
N ASN A 129 -14.96 1.84 1.43
CA ASN A 129 -13.58 2.10 1.00
C ASN A 129 -13.01 0.91 0.23
N ARG A 130 -13.27 -0.31 0.69
CA ARG A 130 -12.83 -1.53 0.01
C ARG A 130 -13.45 -1.67 -1.38
N LEU A 131 -14.75 -1.44 -1.52
CA LEU A 131 -15.44 -1.47 -2.80
C LEU A 131 -14.96 -0.37 -3.74
N LEU A 132 -14.75 0.85 -3.22
CA LEU A 132 -14.20 1.95 -4.00
C LEU A 132 -12.82 1.61 -4.55
N LEU A 133 -11.94 1.07 -3.71
CA LEU A 133 -10.59 0.66 -4.13
C LEU A 133 -10.66 -0.41 -5.22
N GLU A 134 -11.46 -1.46 -5.03
CA GLU A 134 -11.65 -2.52 -6.02
C GLU A 134 -12.17 -1.96 -7.34
N GLU A 135 -13.15 -1.08 -7.30
CA GLU A 135 -13.72 -0.45 -8.49
C GLU A 135 -12.67 0.37 -9.26
N ARG A 136 -11.92 1.23 -8.55
CA ARG A 136 -10.86 2.04 -9.17
C ARG A 136 -9.78 1.17 -9.81
N LEU A 137 -9.29 0.18 -9.09
CA LEU A 137 -8.26 -0.73 -9.58
C LEU A 137 -8.72 -1.57 -10.78
N THR A 138 -10.01 -1.89 -10.84
CA THR A 138 -10.58 -2.71 -11.92
C THR A 138 -10.84 -1.89 -13.18
N LYS A 139 -11.46 -0.70 -13.02
CA LYS A 139 -11.97 0.10 -14.15
C LYS A 139 -10.97 1.11 -14.73
N ASP A 140 -10.02 1.57 -13.92
CA ASP A 140 -9.05 2.56 -14.36
C ASP A 140 -7.87 1.90 -15.08
N PRO A 141 -7.67 2.21 -16.39
CA PRO A 141 -6.60 1.61 -17.18
C PRO A 141 -5.18 1.95 -16.68
N ARG A 142 -5.04 2.97 -15.82
CA ARG A 142 -3.76 3.34 -15.19
C ARG A 142 -3.26 2.31 -14.19
N PHE A 143 -4.12 1.37 -13.76
CA PHE A 143 -3.79 0.30 -12.82
C PHE A 143 -3.74 -1.05 -13.54
N GLY A 144 -2.87 -1.18 -14.55
CA GLY A 144 -2.61 -2.43 -15.25
C GLY A 144 -1.83 -3.42 -14.37
N LEU A 145 -2.09 -4.72 -14.51
CA LEU A 145 -1.36 -5.75 -13.73
C LEU A 145 0.16 -5.67 -13.94
N ARG A 146 0.61 -5.31 -15.16
CA ARG A 146 2.04 -5.12 -15.45
C ARG A 146 2.69 -4.03 -14.62
N ASP A 147 1.95 -2.95 -14.35
CA ASP A 147 2.44 -1.82 -13.55
C ASP A 147 2.63 -2.23 -12.09
N PHE A 148 1.70 -3.04 -11.55
CA PHE A 148 1.84 -3.64 -10.24
C PHE A 148 3.07 -4.54 -10.13
N LEU A 149 3.24 -5.47 -11.08
CA LEU A 149 4.39 -6.38 -11.10
C LEU A 149 5.72 -5.61 -11.24
N GLY A 150 5.76 -4.58 -12.09
CA GLY A 150 6.93 -3.71 -12.23
C GLY A 150 7.24 -2.87 -11.00
N ALA A 151 6.26 -2.60 -10.14
CA ALA A 151 6.46 -1.86 -8.89
C ALA A 151 6.92 -2.76 -7.72
N MET A 152 6.77 -4.08 -7.84
CA MET A 152 7.19 -5.05 -6.81
C MET A 152 8.60 -5.61 -7.03
N LEU A 153 9.16 -5.43 -8.24
CA LEU A 153 10.50 -5.86 -8.62
C LEU A 153 11.52 -4.73 -8.42
#